data_b09c873ce8758dddd8a8dc88d99b3b5e
#
_entry.id   b09c873ce8758dddd8a8dc88d99b3b5e
#
_cell.length_a   1.000
_cell.length_b   1.000
_cell.length_c   1.000
_cell.angle_alpha   90.00
_cell.angle_beta   90.00
_cell.angle_gamma   90.00
#
_symmetry.space_group_name_H-M   'P 1'
#
loop_
_entity.id
_entity.type
_entity.pdbx_description
1 polymer ?
#
loop_
_entity_poly.entity_id
_entity_poly.type
_entity_poly.pdbx_seq_one_letter_code
_entity_poly.pdbx_strand_id
1 'polypeptide(L)'
;SYYTALDLTLSKGWKTYWRAPGEYGYPPKIEYNGSTNLQKAETIWPAPIVFGSDNMKTIGYLEHLVLPIKLTPIDAAQPIKLELSAQLGICLDICVPIFLSFSQQLDPLQQSADPETLLALEHQPVPRAQSNLQNLDCTFTPHEDAILITIGAAIPSLGAHETLIIEYKQQNHWIIMEPTRRDGPMLHALGYLTDDTGAAPLSISRQKIQITVIGSLGAADLGDCTAQPG
;
A
#
# COMPACT_ATOMS: atom_id res chain seq x y z
N SER A 1 -15.14 13.03 -10.27
CA SER A 1 -14.59 12.39 -9.03
C SER A 1 -14.32 13.44 -7.99
N TYR A 2 -14.53 13.12 -6.75
CA TYR A 2 -14.24 13.97 -5.60
C TYR A 2 -13.60 13.16 -4.49
N TYR A 3 -13.09 13.83 -3.46
CA TYR A 3 -12.32 13.21 -2.40
C TYR A 3 -13.01 13.41 -1.04
N THR A 4 -12.93 12.38 -0.22
CA THR A 4 -13.13 12.39 1.22
C THR A 4 -11.93 11.72 1.87
N ALA A 5 -11.86 11.65 3.18
CA ALA A 5 -10.81 10.93 3.87
C ALA A 5 -11.33 10.19 5.11
N LEU A 6 -10.66 9.10 5.46
CA LEU A 6 -10.69 8.53 6.79
C LEU A 6 -9.52 9.15 7.57
N ASP A 7 -9.84 9.96 8.57
CA ASP A 7 -8.87 10.55 9.49
C ASP A 7 -8.80 9.71 10.77
N LEU A 8 -7.60 9.21 11.07
CA LEU A 8 -7.31 8.38 12.22
C LEU A 8 -6.24 9.02 13.09
N THR A 9 -6.63 9.59 14.22
CA THR A 9 -5.73 10.09 15.25
C THR A 9 -5.54 9.06 16.34
N LEU A 10 -4.30 8.69 16.62
CA LEU A 10 -3.90 7.75 17.64
C LEU A 10 -3.19 8.45 18.79
N SER A 11 -3.15 7.83 19.96
CA SER A 11 -2.35 8.29 21.08
C SER A 11 -0.85 8.26 20.76
N LYS A 12 -0.07 9.07 21.48
CA LYS A 12 1.38 9.16 21.31
C LYS A 12 2.07 7.78 21.33
N GLY A 13 2.90 7.54 20.32
CA GLY A 13 3.66 6.31 20.13
C GLY A 13 2.86 5.15 19.51
N TRP A 14 1.55 5.28 19.39
CA TRP A 14 0.73 4.28 18.71
C TRP A 14 0.91 4.35 17.19
N LYS A 15 0.84 3.21 16.55
CA LYS A 15 0.96 3.06 15.09
C LYS A 15 -0.21 2.30 14.50
N THR A 16 -0.46 2.54 13.21
CA THR A 16 -1.34 1.74 12.37
C THR A 16 -0.59 1.31 11.11
N TYR A 17 -1.18 0.44 10.33
CA TYR A 17 -0.49 -0.25 9.26
C TYR A 17 -0.85 0.28 7.86
N TRP A 18 0.13 0.20 6.97
CA TRP A 18 -0.05 0.42 5.55
C TRP A 18 -0.74 -0.80 4.89
N ARG A 19 -1.19 -0.66 3.63
CA ARG A 19 -1.85 -1.75 2.87
C ARG A 19 -1.02 -3.03 2.78
N ALA A 20 0.31 -2.90 2.76
CA ALA A 20 1.26 -4.00 2.85
C ALA A 20 2.09 -3.83 4.14
N PRO A 21 1.61 -4.37 5.27
CA PRO A 21 2.13 -4.04 6.59
C PRO A 21 3.44 -4.72 6.95
N GLY A 22 3.95 -5.60 6.07
CA GLY A 22 5.05 -6.51 6.38
C GLY A 22 4.57 -7.76 7.12
N GLU A 23 5.48 -8.69 7.35
CA GLU A 23 5.20 -10.02 7.89
C GLU A 23 4.54 -10.00 9.29
N TYR A 24 4.90 -9.03 10.11
CA TYR A 24 4.40 -8.89 11.49
C TYR A 24 3.30 -7.84 11.64
N GLY A 25 2.82 -7.29 10.54
CA GLY A 25 1.78 -6.28 10.54
C GLY A 25 0.37 -6.85 10.39
N TYR A 26 -0.63 -6.04 10.72
CA TYR A 26 -2.03 -6.38 10.54
C TYR A 26 -2.57 -5.69 9.27
N PRO A 27 -2.89 -6.44 8.19
CA PRO A 27 -3.34 -5.85 6.95
C PRO A 27 -4.68 -5.12 7.13
N PRO A 28 -4.78 -3.83 6.78
CA PRO A 28 -6.02 -3.09 6.84
C PRO A 28 -7.01 -3.60 5.79
N LYS A 29 -8.30 -3.65 6.17
CA LYS A 29 -9.40 -3.98 5.27
C LYS A 29 -10.38 -2.82 5.26
N ILE A 30 -10.63 -2.24 4.09
CA ILE A 30 -11.53 -1.11 3.88
C ILE A 30 -12.55 -1.52 2.83
N GLU A 31 -13.81 -1.40 3.16
CA GLU A 31 -14.93 -1.79 2.31
C GLU A 31 -15.95 -0.66 2.21
N TYR A 32 -16.62 -0.59 1.07
CA TYR A 32 -17.62 0.44 0.73
C TYR A 32 -18.98 -0.17 0.42
N ASN A 33 -19.22 -1.38 0.92
CA ASN A 33 -20.45 -2.13 0.69
C ASN A 33 -21.67 -1.40 1.28
N GLY A 34 -22.77 -1.36 0.55
CA GLY A 34 -23.99 -0.66 0.97
C GLY A 34 -24.06 0.81 0.52
N SER A 35 -22.99 1.37 -0.05
CA SER A 35 -23.02 2.71 -0.63
C SER A 35 -23.99 2.79 -1.81
N THR A 36 -24.62 3.97 -1.99
CA THR A 36 -25.51 4.23 -3.13
C THR A 36 -24.98 5.37 -3.98
N ASN A 37 -25.27 5.37 -5.26
CA ASN A 37 -24.75 6.29 -6.26
C ASN A 37 -23.21 6.29 -6.34
N LEU A 38 -22.56 5.19 -5.97
CA LEU A 38 -21.10 5.02 -5.98
C LEU A 38 -20.72 4.01 -7.07
N GLN A 39 -20.06 4.47 -8.13
CA GLN A 39 -19.52 3.62 -9.19
C GLN A 39 -18.20 2.99 -8.76
N LYS A 40 -17.32 3.80 -8.12
CA LYS A 40 -16.00 3.38 -7.69
C LYS A 40 -15.54 4.17 -6.46
N ALA A 41 -14.92 3.50 -5.52
CA ALA A 41 -14.13 4.09 -4.45
C ALA A 41 -12.70 3.56 -4.52
N GLU A 42 -11.72 4.47 -4.42
CA GLU A 42 -10.31 4.15 -4.43
C GLU A 42 -9.65 4.73 -3.18
N THR A 43 -9.17 3.86 -2.31
CA THR A 43 -8.35 4.25 -1.17
C THR A 43 -6.96 4.64 -1.65
N ILE A 44 -6.51 5.86 -1.33
CA ILE A 44 -5.21 6.39 -1.72
C ILE A 44 -4.30 6.38 -0.49
N TRP A 45 -3.23 5.61 -0.58
CA TRP A 45 -2.32 5.40 0.53
C TRP A 45 -1.16 6.40 0.49
N PRO A 46 -1.00 7.27 1.50
CA PRO A 46 0.20 8.10 1.63
C PRO A 46 1.46 7.26 1.77
N ALA A 47 2.62 7.86 1.54
CA ALA A 47 3.89 7.20 1.73
C ALA A 47 4.06 6.77 3.19
N PRO A 48 4.26 5.48 3.47
CA PRO A 48 4.41 4.98 4.84
C PRO A 48 5.84 5.13 5.33
N ILE A 49 6.05 4.82 6.61
CA ILE A 49 7.36 4.64 7.22
C ILE A 49 7.57 3.19 7.63
N VAL A 50 8.84 2.78 7.77
CA VAL A 50 9.22 1.45 8.23
C VAL A 50 9.58 1.51 9.70
N PHE A 51 9.02 0.60 10.50
CA PHE A 51 9.29 0.44 11.93
C PHE A 51 10.02 -0.87 12.19
N GLY A 52 10.74 -0.93 13.32
CA GLY A 52 11.39 -2.14 13.79
C GLY A 52 12.79 -2.35 13.24
N SER A 53 13.34 -3.52 13.53
CA SER A 53 14.66 -3.96 13.07
C SER A 53 14.56 -4.87 11.86
N ASP A 54 15.69 -5.21 11.25
CA ASP A 54 15.75 -5.96 9.98
C ASP A 54 14.96 -7.28 9.97
N ASN A 55 14.81 -7.94 11.11
CA ASN A 55 14.10 -9.21 11.23
C ASN A 55 12.63 -9.08 11.63
N MET A 56 12.15 -7.88 11.96
CA MET A 56 10.76 -7.63 12.38
C MET A 56 10.25 -6.28 11.89
N LYS A 57 10.41 -6.02 10.60
CA LYS A 57 9.92 -4.79 9.97
C LYS A 57 8.40 -4.80 9.87
N THR A 58 7.79 -3.68 10.23
CA THR A 58 6.41 -3.36 9.95
C THR A 58 6.32 -2.02 9.24
N ILE A 59 5.29 -1.85 8.42
CA ILE A 59 5.14 -0.69 7.54
C ILE A 59 3.80 -0.03 7.84
N GLY A 60 3.82 1.28 8.07
CA GLY A 60 2.61 1.99 8.43
C GLY A 60 2.83 3.45 8.79
N TYR A 61 2.06 3.92 9.75
CA TYR A 61 1.97 5.32 10.14
C TYR A 61 2.00 5.47 11.66
N LEU A 62 2.59 6.55 12.14
CA LEU A 62 2.72 6.87 13.55
C LEU A 62 1.75 7.97 13.93
N GLU A 63 0.94 7.73 14.95
CA GLU A 63 0.07 8.69 15.63
C GLU A 63 -1.05 9.30 14.78
N HIS A 64 -0.84 9.55 13.48
CA HIS A 64 -1.85 10.14 12.62
C HIS A 64 -1.80 9.56 11.20
N LEU A 65 -2.97 9.25 10.64
CA LEU A 65 -3.15 8.84 9.26
C LEU A 65 -4.39 9.52 8.69
N VAL A 66 -4.20 10.37 7.71
CA VAL A 66 -5.25 10.81 6.81
C VAL A 66 -5.20 9.93 5.57
N LEU A 67 -6.26 9.17 5.32
CA LEU A 67 -6.36 8.22 4.22
C LEU A 67 -7.38 8.72 3.20
N PRO A 68 -6.94 9.39 2.12
CA PRO A 68 -7.85 9.91 1.10
C PRO A 68 -8.59 8.79 0.37
N ILE A 69 -9.83 9.07 0.04
CA ILE A 69 -10.71 8.18 -0.71
C ILE A 69 -11.25 8.94 -1.90
N LYS A 70 -10.87 8.50 -3.09
CA LYS A 70 -11.39 9.04 -4.35
C LYS A 70 -12.70 8.35 -4.68
N LEU A 71 -13.75 9.14 -4.85
CA LEU A 71 -15.09 8.67 -5.15
C LEU A 71 -15.49 9.03 -6.57
N THR A 72 -16.03 8.07 -7.29
CA THR A 72 -16.63 8.27 -8.63
C THR A 72 -18.11 7.94 -8.52
N PRO A 73 -19.03 8.90 -8.69
CA PRO A 73 -20.45 8.65 -8.66
C PRO A 73 -20.95 7.96 -9.95
N ILE A 74 -22.08 7.26 -9.87
CA ILE A 74 -22.82 6.79 -11.04
C ILE A 74 -23.48 7.98 -11.74
N ASP A 75 -24.17 8.83 -10.98
CA ASP A 75 -24.76 10.09 -11.46
C ASP A 75 -24.10 11.26 -10.70
N ALA A 76 -23.39 12.11 -11.44
CA ALA A 76 -22.66 13.25 -10.86
C ALA A 76 -23.59 14.36 -10.34
N ALA A 77 -24.88 14.36 -10.70
CA ALA A 77 -25.86 15.32 -10.22
C ALA A 77 -26.55 14.92 -8.90
N GLN A 78 -26.33 13.69 -8.46
CA GLN A 78 -26.94 13.15 -7.26
C GLN A 78 -25.88 12.95 -6.14
N PRO A 79 -26.28 13.10 -4.85
CA PRO A 79 -25.39 12.82 -3.75
C PRO A 79 -25.00 11.34 -3.68
N ILE A 80 -23.79 11.06 -3.18
CA ILE A 80 -23.40 9.70 -2.78
C ILE A 80 -23.82 9.50 -1.32
N LYS A 81 -24.50 8.39 -1.02
CA LYS A 81 -24.54 7.85 0.34
C LYS A 81 -23.36 6.89 0.49
N LEU A 82 -22.34 7.34 1.20
CA LEU A 82 -21.14 6.53 1.48
C LEU A 82 -21.37 5.69 2.73
N GLU A 83 -21.25 4.38 2.59
CA GLU A 83 -21.12 3.44 3.69
C GLU A 83 -19.69 2.91 3.67
N LEU A 84 -18.93 3.16 4.75
CA LEU A 84 -17.56 2.73 4.88
C LEU A 84 -17.41 1.85 6.11
N SER A 85 -16.82 0.67 5.94
CA SER A 85 -16.33 -0.14 7.05
C SER A 85 -14.83 -0.32 6.95
N ALA A 86 -14.12 -0.19 8.08
CA ALA A 86 -12.69 -0.37 8.16
C ALA A 86 -12.32 -1.29 9.31
N GLN A 87 -11.49 -2.28 9.02
CA GLN A 87 -10.82 -3.11 10.00
C GLN A 87 -9.33 -2.77 9.96
N LEU A 88 -8.81 -2.22 11.05
CA LEU A 88 -7.45 -1.72 11.17
C LEU A 88 -6.75 -2.37 12.36
N GLY A 89 -5.44 -2.57 12.25
CA GLY A 89 -4.59 -2.86 13.41
C GLY A 89 -4.05 -1.58 14.01
N ILE A 90 -4.17 -1.39 15.30
CA ILE A 90 -3.46 -0.34 16.04
C ILE A 90 -2.53 -0.98 17.07
N CYS A 91 -1.31 -0.48 17.17
CA CYS A 91 -0.28 -1.12 17.99
C CYS A 91 0.55 -0.10 18.75
N LEU A 92 0.83 -0.41 20.02
CA LEU A 92 1.94 0.14 20.77
C LEU A 92 2.94 -1.00 21.03
N ASP A 93 2.80 -1.71 22.15
CA ASP A 93 3.53 -2.94 22.45
C ASP A 93 2.75 -4.19 22.02
N ILE A 94 1.43 -4.09 22.05
CA ILE A 94 0.48 -5.11 21.61
C ILE A 94 -0.39 -4.55 20.49
N CYS A 95 -0.71 -5.39 19.52
CA CYS A 95 -1.59 -5.03 18.42
C CYS A 95 -3.04 -5.38 18.74
N VAL A 96 -3.92 -4.43 18.54
CA VAL A 96 -5.37 -4.57 18.76
C VAL A 96 -6.10 -4.31 17.44
N PRO A 97 -6.96 -5.23 16.97
CA PRO A 97 -7.83 -4.94 15.85
C PRO A 97 -8.93 -3.97 16.28
N ILE A 98 -9.19 -2.96 15.47
CA ILE A 98 -10.34 -2.05 15.63
C ILE A 98 -11.24 -2.14 14.43
N PHE A 99 -12.55 -1.97 14.67
CA PHE A 99 -13.59 -2.01 13.65
C PHE A 99 -14.32 -0.68 13.67
N LEU A 100 -14.34 -0.02 12.53
CA LEU A 100 -14.97 1.28 12.35
C LEU A 100 -16.06 1.17 11.28
N SER A 101 -17.16 1.90 11.48
CA SER A 101 -18.24 1.99 10.50
C SER A 101 -18.74 3.42 10.44
N PHE A 102 -18.86 3.96 9.24
CA PHE A 102 -19.30 5.31 8.97
C PHE A 102 -20.37 5.30 7.89
N SER A 103 -21.36 6.17 8.05
CA SER A 103 -22.39 6.43 7.05
C SER A 103 -22.49 7.94 6.88
N GLN A 104 -22.29 8.43 5.65
CA GLN A 104 -22.31 9.86 5.36
C GLN A 104 -22.92 10.12 3.97
N GLN A 105 -23.74 11.17 3.90
CA GLN A 105 -24.21 11.70 2.62
C GLN A 105 -23.25 12.78 2.13
N LEU A 106 -22.74 12.60 0.93
CA LEU A 106 -21.78 13.50 0.30
C LEU A 106 -22.43 14.17 -0.90
N ASP A 107 -22.54 15.52 -0.82
CA ASP A 107 -23.07 16.33 -1.91
C ASP A 107 -21.95 16.73 -2.87
N PRO A 108 -21.99 16.35 -4.15
CA PRO A 108 -20.94 16.67 -5.12
C PRO A 108 -20.79 18.19 -5.36
N LEU A 109 -21.80 19.00 -5.05
CA LEU A 109 -21.76 20.44 -5.25
C LEU A 109 -21.13 21.21 -4.07
N GLN A 110 -20.96 20.56 -2.92
CA GLN A 110 -20.46 21.20 -1.67
C GLN A 110 -19.03 20.74 -1.30
N GLN A 111 -18.36 19.98 -2.14
CA GLN A 111 -17.08 19.39 -1.79
C GLN A 111 -15.89 20.27 -2.18
N SER A 112 -15.26 20.85 -1.17
CA SER A 112 -13.83 21.17 -1.21
C SER A 112 -13.08 20.09 -0.41
N ALA A 113 -12.06 19.47 -0.97
CA ALA A 113 -11.16 18.65 -0.17
C ALA A 113 -10.55 19.52 0.93
N ASP A 114 -10.60 19.05 2.16
CA ASP A 114 -9.98 19.75 3.28
C ASP A 114 -8.44 19.77 3.14
N PRO A 115 -7.73 20.70 3.81
CA PRO A 115 -6.28 20.84 3.65
C PRO A 115 -5.48 19.59 4.02
N GLU A 116 -5.91 18.79 4.98
CA GLU A 116 -5.21 17.57 5.40
C GLU A 116 -5.35 16.47 4.36
N THR A 117 -6.54 16.34 3.77
CA THR A 117 -6.76 15.43 2.62
C THR A 117 -5.88 15.82 1.43
N LEU A 118 -5.77 17.12 1.11
CA LEU A 118 -4.89 17.60 0.02
C LEU A 118 -3.43 17.30 0.33
N LEU A 119 -2.97 17.55 1.55
CA LEU A 119 -1.62 17.24 1.99
C LEU A 119 -1.32 15.73 1.89
N ALA A 120 -2.25 14.89 2.31
CA ALA A 120 -2.10 13.43 2.20
C ALA A 120 -2.04 12.96 0.74
N LEU A 121 -2.77 13.62 -0.17
CA LEU A 121 -2.70 13.37 -1.62
C LEU A 121 -1.35 13.75 -2.22
N GLU A 122 -0.68 14.76 -1.70
CA GLU A 122 0.67 15.17 -2.12
C GLU A 122 1.76 14.23 -1.60
N HIS A 123 1.53 13.57 -0.46
CA HIS A 123 2.50 12.69 0.18
C HIS A 123 2.38 11.21 -0.25
N GLN A 124 1.87 10.93 -1.43
CA GLN A 124 1.87 9.58 -1.98
C GLN A 124 3.28 9.12 -2.38
N PRO A 125 3.53 7.78 -2.46
CA PRO A 125 4.73 7.29 -3.13
C PRO A 125 4.87 7.89 -4.53
N VAL A 126 6.06 8.38 -4.86
CA VAL A 126 6.35 8.99 -6.15
C VAL A 126 6.08 7.97 -7.26
N PRO A 127 5.25 8.29 -8.27
CA PRO A 127 4.95 7.35 -9.35
C PRO A 127 6.19 6.97 -10.16
N ARG A 128 6.21 5.77 -10.72
CA ARG A 128 7.31 5.24 -11.56
C ARG A 128 7.84 6.25 -12.55
N ALA A 129 6.98 6.96 -13.27
CA ALA A 129 7.37 7.94 -14.28
C ALA A 129 8.19 9.14 -13.72
N GLN A 130 8.12 9.38 -12.42
CA GLN A 130 8.78 10.48 -11.73
C GLN A 130 9.86 10.00 -10.75
N SER A 131 10.01 8.69 -10.56
CA SER A 131 10.94 8.10 -9.58
C SER A 131 12.40 8.06 -10.04
N ASN A 132 12.68 8.45 -11.27
CA ASN A 132 13.99 8.30 -11.93
C ASN A 132 14.48 6.84 -11.97
N LEU A 133 13.55 5.89 -12.00
CA LEU A 133 13.83 4.47 -12.21
C LEU A 133 14.45 4.28 -13.61
N GLN A 134 15.65 3.70 -13.66
CA GLN A 134 16.35 3.42 -14.91
C GLN A 134 16.00 2.02 -15.45
N ASN A 135 15.91 1.04 -14.57
CA ASN A 135 15.56 -0.33 -14.91
C ASN A 135 14.85 -1.03 -13.76
N LEU A 136 13.95 -1.95 -14.10
CA LEU A 136 13.27 -2.84 -13.17
C LEU A 136 13.28 -4.24 -13.74
N ASP A 137 14.05 -5.13 -13.12
CA ASP A 137 14.12 -6.55 -13.46
C ASP A 137 13.32 -7.37 -12.46
N CYS A 138 12.47 -8.24 -12.98
CA CYS A 138 11.68 -9.16 -12.18
C CYS A 138 11.85 -10.57 -12.73
N THR A 139 12.36 -11.49 -11.93
CA THR A 139 12.41 -12.92 -12.25
C THR A 139 11.57 -13.73 -11.29
N PHE A 140 11.02 -14.83 -11.79
CA PHE A 140 10.13 -15.73 -11.07
C PHE A 140 10.63 -17.14 -11.28
N THR A 141 11.04 -17.81 -10.20
CA THR A 141 11.57 -19.17 -10.24
C THR A 141 10.88 -20.05 -9.20
N PRO A 142 10.50 -21.28 -9.55
CA PRO A 142 10.04 -22.25 -8.55
C PRO A 142 11.10 -22.47 -7.48
N HIS A 143 10.69 -22.49 -6.22
CA HIS A 143 11.57 -22.70 -5.08
C HIS A 143 10.80 -23.44 -3.97
N GLU A 144 11.06 -24.73 -3.79
CA GLU A 144 10.31 -25.58 -2.84
C GLU A 144 8.79 -25.42 -3.02
N ASP A 145 8.08 -25.07 -1.95
CA ASP A 145 6.63 -24.85 -1.95
C ASP A 145 6.25 -23.38 -2.25
N ALA A 146 7.15 -22.57 -2.81
CA ALA A 146 6.94 -21.16 -3.11
C ALA A 146 7.37 -20.80 -4.53
N ILE A 147 7.02 -19.60 -4.97
CA ILE A 147 7.66 -18.94 -6.11
C ILE A 147 8.61 -17.89 -5.58
N LEU A 148 9.90 -18.03 -5.84
CA LEU A 148 10.89 -17.01 -5.58
C LEU A 148 10.75 -15.88 -6.60
N ILE A 149 10.48 -14.67 -6.11
CA ILE A 149 10.46 -13.43 -6.86
C ILE A 149 11.75 -12.69 -6.56
N THR A 150 12.57 -12.46 -7.58
CA THR A 150 13.78 -11.66 -7.46
C THR A 150 13.57 -10.34 -8.17
N ILE A 151 13.81 -9.24 -7.45
CA ILE A 151 13.70 -7.88 -7.97
C ILE A 151 15.07 -7.22 -7.98
N GLY A 152 15.41 -6.60 -9.13
CA GLY A 152 16.52 -5.68 -9.29
C GLY A 152 15.99 -4.34 -9.78
N ALA A 153 16.18 -3.25 -9.02
CA ALA A 153 15.72 -1.91 -9.38
C ALA A 153 16.92 -0.93 -9.44
N ALA A 154 17.21 -0.41 -10.62
CA ALA A 154 18.17 0.68 -10.77
C ALA A 154 17.46 2.02 -10.53
N ILE A 155 17.53 2.49 -9.29
CA ILE A 155 16.83 3.69 -8.80
C ILE A 155 17.77 4.52 -7.92
N PRO A 156 17.72 5.87 -7.98
CA PRO A 156 18.41 6.72 -7.01
C PRO A 156 18.03 6.36 -5.57
N SER A 157 18.98 6.55 -4.65
CA SER A 157 18.68 6.24 -3.23
C SER A 157 17.60 7.15 -2.67
N LEU A 158 16.67 6.53 -1.95
CA LEU A 158 15.63 7.21 -1.17
C LEU A 158 16.07 7.43 0.29
N GLY A 159 17.37 7.43 0.55
CA GLY A 159 17.95 7.72 1.86
C GLY A 159 18.31 6.46 2.65
N ALA A 160 18.30 6.57 3.97
CA ALA A 160 18.66 5.46 4.85
C ALA A 160 17.53 4.40 4.94
N HIS A 161 17.90 3.17 5.31
CA HIS A 161 16.98 2.06 5.62
C HIS A 161 16.01 1.73 4.49
N GLU A 162 16.48 1.77 3.24
CA GLU A 162 15.65 1.43 2.09
C GLU A 162 15.05 0.03 2.24
N THR A 163 13.76 -0.04 2.00
CA THR A 163 13.00 -1.30 2.04
C THR A 163 12.17 -1.40 0.76
N LEU A 164 12.44 -2.44 -0.03
CA LEU A 164 11.66 -2.76 -1.21
C LEU A 164 10.56 -3.74 -0.81
N ILE A 165 9.34 -3.40 -1.15
CA ILE A 165 8.15 -4.20 -0.86
C ILE A 165 7.61 -4.76 -2.15
N ILE A 166 7.34 -6.07 -2.14
CA ILE A 166 6.65 -6.77 -3.23
C ILE A 166 5.25 -7.13 -2.71
N GLU A 167 4.23 -6.66 -3.42
CA GLU A 167 2.84 -7.00 -3.16
C GLU A 167 2.30 -7.87 -4.30
N TYR A 168 1.50 -8.87 -4.00
CA TYR A 168 0.72 -9.59 -5.00
C TYR A 168 -0.76 -9.27 -4.81
N LYS A 169 -1.33 -8.48 -5.72
CA LYS A 169 -2.71 -7.97 -5.66
C LYS A 169 -3.75 -9.06 -5.97
N GLN A 170 -3.67 -10.15 -5.25
CA GLN A 170 -4.62 -11.26 -5.32
C GLN A 170 -4.87 -11.80 -3.92
N GLN A 171 -6.14 -12.05 -3.60
CA GLN A 171 -6.51 -12.61 -2.31
C GLN A 171 -5.89 -13.99 -2.11
N ASN A 172 -5.72 -14.39 -0.85
CA ASN A 172 -5.22 -15.70 -0.45
C ASN A 172 -3.79 -15.98 -0.95
N HIS A 173 -2.95 -14.95 -1.02
CA HIS A 173 -1.54 -15.09 -1.34
C HIS A 173 -0.70 -14.24 -0.39
N TRP A 174 0.46 -14.75 -0.03
CA TRP A 174 1.40 -14.12 0.90
C TRP A 174 2.78 -14.03 0.28
N ILE A 175 3.50 -12.97 0.61
CA ILE A 175 4.92 -12.84 0.22
C ILE A 175 5.73 -12.63 1.48
N ILE A 176 6.62 -13.57 1.78
CA ILE A 176 7.64 -13.44 2.81
C ILE A 176 8.85 -12.77 2.18
N MET A 177 9.29 -11.64 2.73
CA MET A 177 10.34 -10.81 2.17
C MET A 177 11.68 -11.05 2.86
N GLU A 178 12.75 -11.20 2.08
CA GLU A 178 14.11 -11.07 2.58
C GLU A 178 14.52 -9.59 2.75
N PRO A 179 15.53 -9.28 3.59
CA PRO A 179 16.04 -7.94 3.73
C PRO A 179 16.49 -7.34 2.39
N THR A 180 16.06 -6.11 2.12
CA THR A 180 16.48 -5.35 0.95
C THR A 180 17.97 -5.04 1.01
N ARG A 181 18.67 -5.17 -0.12
CA ARG A 181 20.09 -4.89 -0.24
C ARG A 181 20.35 -3.90 -1.36
N ARG A 182 21.14 -2.86 -1.06
CA ARG A 182 21.64 -1.94 -2.08
C ARG A 182 23.09 -2.28 -2.46
N ASP A 183 23.35 -2.32 -3.76
CA ASP A 183 24.68 -2.46 -4.36
C ASP A 183 24.84 -1.37 -5.43
N GLY A 184 25.57 -0.31 -5.10
CA GLY A 184 25.68 0.86 -5.95
C GLY A 184 24.32 1.45 -6.35
N PRO A 185 24.00 1.58 -7.64
CA PRO A 185 22.72 2.10 -8.11
C PRO A 185 21.58 1.07 -8.00
N MET A 186 21.90 -0.21 -7.76
CA MET A 186 20.94 -1.31 -7.78
C MET A 186 20.39 -1.59 -6.39
N LEU A 187 19.09 -1.68 -6.29
CA LEU A 187 18.36 -2.16 -5.11
C LEU A 187 17.84 -3.57 -5.39
N HIS A 188 18.14 -4.52 -4.51
CA HIS A 188 17.77 -5.92 -4.67
C HIS A 188 16.83 -6.37 -3.56
N ALA A 189 15.82 -7.15 -3.92
CA ALA A 189 14.95 -7.82 -2.95
C ALA A 189 14.56 -9.20 -3.44
N LEU A 190 14.31 -10.08 -2.49
CA LEU A 190 13.77 -11.43 -2.69
C LEU A 190 12.45 -11.55 -1.93
N GLY A 191 11.49 -12.23 -2.54
CA GLY A 191 10.21 -12.54 -1.91
C GLY A 191 9.76 -13.94 -2.27
N TYR A 192 9.23 -14.69 -1.30
CA TYR A 192 8.69 -16.02 -1.47
C TYR A 192 7.17 -15.94 -1.48
N LEU A 193 6.58 -16.14 -2.66
CA LEU A 193 5.13 -16.10 -2.85
C LEU A 193 4.54 -17.49 -2.65
N THR A 194 3.58 -17.57 -1.72
CA THR A 194 2.76 -18.75 -1.47
C THR A 194 1.27 -18.40 -1.52
N ASP A 195 0.42 -19.41 -1.64
CA ASP A 195 -1.02 -19.27 -1.41
C ASP A 195 -1.35 -19.45 0.10
N ASP A 196 -2.64 -19.44 0.43
CA ASP A 196 -3.14 -19.60 1.81
C ASP A 196 -2.96 -21.03 2.37
N THR A 197 -2.61 -22.01 1.54
CA THR A 197 -2.23 -23.36 1.97
C THR A 197 -0.73 -23.48 2.26
N GLY A 198 0.05 -22.45 1.95
CA GLY A 198 1.50 -22.45 2.04
C GLY A 198 2.19 -23.08 0.82
N ALA A 199 1.46 -23.31 -0.26
CA ALA A 199 1.99 -23.89 -1.49
C ALA A 199 2.29 -22.83 -2.55
N ALA A 200 3.14 -23.19 -3.51
CA ALA A 200 3.40 -22.35 -4.67
C ALA A 200 2.13 -22.21 -5.52
N PRO A 201 1.73 -20.98 -5.94
CA PRO A 201 0.60 -20.83 -6.82
C PRO A 201 0.87 -21.43 -8.19
N LEU A 202 -0.16 -22.03 -8.79
CA LEU A 202 -0.08 -22.69 -10.11
C LEU A 202 0.24 -21.71 -11.26
N SER A 203 -0.08 -20.43 -11.08
CA SER A 203 0.19 -19.38 -12.06
C SER A 203 0.39 -18.02 -11.40
N ILE A 204 1.23 -17.19 -12.00
CA ILE A 204 1.47 -15.81 -11.55
C ILE A 204 1.15 -14.84 -12.67
N SER A 205 0.42 -13.79 -12.32
CA SER A 205 0.23 -12.62 -13.20
C SER A 205 1.22 -11.52 -12.82
N ARG A 206 2.13 -11.18 -13.71
CA ARG A 206 3.11 -10.09 -13.53
C ARG A 206 2.44 -8.73 -13.29
N GLN A 207 1.28 -8.49 -13.89
CA GLN A 207 0.47 -7.28 -13.71
C GLN A 207 -0.13 -7.13 -12.30
N LYS A 208 -0.22 -8.23 -11.55
CA LYS A 208 -0.69 -8.22 -10.15
C LYS A 208 0.42 -7.97 -9.14
N ILE A 209 1.67 -8.03 -9.57
CA ILE A 209 2.80 -7.62 -8.74
C ILE A 209 2.80 -6.10 -8.65
N GLN A 210 2.97 -5.58 -7.44
CA GLN A 210 3.21 -4.16 -7.19
C GLN A 210 4.50 -4.02 -6.40
N ILE A 211 5.35 -3.11 -6.83
CA ILE A 211 6.65 -2.88 -6.18
C ILE A 211 6.70 -1.46 -5.66
N THR A 212 7.03 -1.31 -4.39
CA THR A 212 7.22 -0.02 -3.75
C THR A 212 8.56 0.00 -3.02
N VAL A 213 9.31 1.08 -3.16
CA VAL A 213 10.53 1.35 -2.37
C VAL A 213 10.22 2.42 -1.34
N ILE A 214 10.62 2.19 -0.10
CA ILE A 214 10.46 3.12 1.01
C ILE A 214 11.85 3.41 1.58
N GLY A 215 12.16 4.67 1.83
CA GLY A 215 13.39 5.11 2.47
C GLY A 215 13.14 6.33 3.36
N SER A 216 14.19 6.84 4.02
CA SER A 216 14.06 7.98 4.93
C SER A 216 13.71 9.31 4.24
N LEU A 217 13.84 9.39 2.92
CA LEU A 217 13.52 10.58 2.12
C LEU A 217 12.15 10.46 1.41
N GLY A 218 11.41 9.38 1.61
CA GLY A 218 10.10 9.16 1.01
C GLY A 218 9.93 7.75 0.44
N ALA A 219 8.96 7.60 -0.45
CA ALA A 219 8.66 6.33 -1.11
C ALA A 219 8.46 6.52 -2.61
N ALA A 220 8.70 5.47 -3.39
CA ALA A 220 8.45 5.40 -4.82
C ALA A 220 7.65 4.15 -5.18
N ASP A 221 6.59 4.33 -5.97
CA ASP A 221 5.82 3.26 -6.58
C ASP A 221 6.45 2.92 -7.94
N LEU A 222 7.07 1.75 -8.03
CA LEU A 222 7.75 1.28 -9.25
C LEU A 222 6.79 0.56 -10.21
N GLY A 223 5.53 0.39 -9.82
CA GLY A 223 4.53 -0.29 -10.61
C GLY A 223 4.67 -1.82 -10.60
N ASP A 224 4.23 -2.45 -11.68
CA ASP A 224 4.22 -3.89 -11.85
C ASP A 224 5.49 -4.44 -12.52
N CYS A 225 5.57 -5.78 -12.62
CA CYS A 225 6.66 -6.52 -13.25
C CYS A 225 6.48 -6.73 -14.77
N THR A 226 5.61 -5.99 -15.42
CA THR A 226 5.52 -6.05 -16.89
C THR A 226 6.71 -5.32 -17.51
N ALA A 227 7.30 -5.92 -18.55
CA ALA A 227 8.34 -5.25 -19.31
C ALA A 227 7.76 -3.95 -19.91
N GLN A 228 8.49 -2.84 -19.76
CA GLN A 228 8.14 -1.65 -20.55
C GLN A 228 8.38 -1.96 -22.02
N PRO A 229 7.43 -1.60 -22.92
CA PRO A 229 7.77 -1.52 -24.33
C PRO A 229 8.93 -0.52 -24.48
N GLY A 230 10.04 -1.00 -25.02
CA GLY A 230 11.22 -0.20 -25.32
C GLY A 230 10.91 0.88 -26.37
#